data_39ba1eb47477528444ba658e90239692
#
_entry.id   39ba1eb47477528444ba658e90239692
#
_cell.length_a   1.000
_cell.length_b   1.000
_cell.length_c   1.000
_cell.angle_alpha   90.00
_cell.angle_beta   90.00
_cell.angle_gamma   90.00
#
_symmetry.space_group_name_H-M   'P 1'
#
loop_
_entity.id
_entity.type
_entity.pdbx_description
1 polymer ?
#
loop_
_entity_poly.entity_id
_entity_poly.type
_entity_poly.pdbx_seq_one_letter_code
_entity_poly.pdbx_strand_id
1 'polypeptide(L)'
;ESQLIVGYTVYVDLVQERYPGKELLSTPMTREAERCTLALEEAESKNVALVCSGDSGIYGMAALVYELRGSRTTPEISVVPGLTAACSGGALLGAPLTHDFAVISLSDRLTPWEKIERRLECAALGDLSIVLYNPRSKGRPDNLRMACDILLKHLPASRLCGVAHNIGREGEGCEILSLEQLRTADVDMFSTVFIGNAMTKMIGGAMVTPRGYRRKEVPDA
;
A
#
# COMPACT_ATOMS: atom_id res chain seq x y z
N GLU A 1 -12.14 -16.42 -16.70
CA GLU A 1 -13.63 -16.44 -16.82
C GLU A 1 -14.15 -15.10 -17.36
N SER A 2 -13.52 -13.95 -17.04
CA SER A 2 -13.94 -12.64 -17.57
C SER A 2 -13.74 -12.52 -19.07
N GLN A 3 -14.63 -11.79 -19.73
CA GLN A 3 -14.57 -11.45 -21.14
C GLN A 3 -13.86 -10.11 -21.35
N LEU A 4 -14.04 -9.19 -20.42
CA LEU A 4 -13.47 -7.84 -20.44
C LEU A 4 -12.58 -7.62 -19.20
N ILE A 5 -11.42 -6.99 -19.42
CA ILE A 5 -10.54 -6.49 -18.35
C ILE A 5 -10.58 -4.96 -18.37
N VAL A 6 -10.98 -4.36 -17.26
CA VAL A 6 -11.02 -2.91 -17.05
C VAL A 6 -9.96 -2.52 -16.04
N GLY A 7 -9.23 -1.43 -16.27
CA GLY A 7 -8.21 -1.01 -15.33
C GLY A 7 -7.59 0.36 -15.62
N TYR A 8 -6.71 0.79 -14.70
CA TYR A 8 -5.78 1.86 -14.99
C TYR A 8 -4.80 1.41 -16.08
N THR A 9 -4.48 2.28 -17.06
CA THR A 9 -3.68 1.92 -18.23
C THR A 9 -2.44 1.10 -17.87
N VAL A 10 -1.62 1.58 -16.90
CA VAL A 10 -0.40 0.88 -16.48
C VAL A 10 -0.70 -0.54 -15.93
N TYR A 11 -1.85 -0.75 -15.29
CA TYR A 11 -2.20 -2.09 -14.74
C TYR A 11 -2.72 -3.02 -15.82
N VAL A 12 -3.45 -2.48 -16.80
CA VAL A 12 -3.88 -3.26 -17.98
C VAL A 12 -2.67 -3.71 -18.78
N ASP A 13 -1.68 -2.83 -19.00
CA ASP A 13 -0.43 -3.14 -19.71
C ASP A 13 0.35 -4.29 -19.06
N LEU A 14 0.33 -4.39 -17.72
CA LEU A 14 1.00 -5.47 -16.98
C LEU A 14 0.35 -6.86 -17.18
N VAL A 15 -0.92 -6.90 -17.55
CA VAL A 15 -1.68 -8.16 -17.64
C VAL A 15 -2.04 -8.56 -19.07
N GLN A 16 -2.03 -7.63 -20.02
CA GLN A 16 -2.50 -7.86 -21.39
C GLN A 16 -1.79 -9.02 -22.10
N GLU A 17 -0.48 -9.15 -21.92
CA GLU A 17 0.31 -10.21 -22.55
C GLU A 17 -0.04 -11.61 -21.99
N ARG A 18 -0.50 -11.68 -20.74
CA ARG A 18 -0.89 -12.93 -20.07
C ARG A 18 -2.30 -13.39 -20.46
N TYR A 19 -3.12 -12.49 -20.99
CA TYR A 19 -4.52 -12.77 -21.33
C TYR A 19 -4.85 -12.35 -22.76
N PRO A 20 -4.16 -12.91 -23.77
CA PRO A 20 -4.43 -12.60 -25.17
C PRO A 20 -5.87 -12.99 -25.52
N GLY A 21 -6.54 -12.14 -26.28
CA GLY A 21 -7.92 -12.37 -26.72
C GLY A 21 -9.00 -11.90 -25.74
N LYS A 22 -8.63 -11.27 -24.60
CA LYS A 22 -9.60 -10.54 -23.78
C LYS A 22 -9.81 -9.13 -24.32
N GLU A 23 -11.04 -8.64 -24.21
CA GLU A 23 -11.30 -7.22 -24.42
C GLU A 23 -10.61 -6.42 -23.31
N LEU A 24 -10.02 -5.29 -23.67
CA LEU A 24 -9.31 -4.42 -22.71
C LEU A 24 -9.91 -3.01 -22.76
N LEU A 25 -10.24 -2.48 -21.60
CA LEU A 25 -10.69 -1.11 -21.42
C LEU A 25 -9.84 -0.44 -20.35
N SER A 26 -9.11 0.60 -20.72
CA SER A 26 -8.27 1.32 -19.79
C SER A 26 -8.64 2.80 -19.72
N THR A 27 -8.45 3.39 -18.54
CA THR A 27 -8.57 4.83 -18.34
C THR A 27 -7.32 5.37 -17.67
N PRO A 28 -6.96 6.65 -17.89
CA PRO A 28 -5.81 7.26 -17.25
C PRO A 28 -6.00 7.41 -15.73
N MET A 29 -4.92 7.81 -15.04
CA MET A 29 -4.94 8.14 -13.61
C MET A 29 -5.97 9.27 -13.33
N THR A 30 -6.56 9.27 -12.15
CA THR A 30 -7.57 10.23 -11.67
C THR A 30 -8.96 10.07 -12.29
N ARG A 31 -9.21 8.96 -13.00
CA ARG A 31 -10.50 8.61 -13.59
C ARG A 31 -11.12 7.36 -12.91
N GLU A 32 -10.91 7.22 -11.60
CA GLU A 32 -11.35 6.03 -10.85
C GLU A 32 -12.87 5.85 -10.90
N ALA A 33 -13.64 6.94 -10.72
CA ALA A 33 -15.10 6.88 -10.76
C ALA A 33 -15.61 6.49 -12.18
N GLU A 34 -15.06 7.09 -13.22
CA GLU A 34 -15.38 6.75 -14.61
C GLU A 34 -15.08 5.28 -14.90
N ARG A 35 -13.89 4.82 -14.48
CA ARG A 35 -13.47 3.42 -14.67
C ARG A 35 -14.40 2.44 -13.99
N CYS A 36 -14.80 2.71 -12.74
CA CYS A 36 -15.73 1.87 -12.01
C CYS A 36 -17.12 1.89 -12.59
N THR A 37 -17.60 3.05 -13.09
CA THR A 37 -18.89 3.17 -13.79
C THR A 37 -18.90 2.34 -15.06
N LEU A 38 -17.88 2.49 -15.91
CA LEU A 38 -17.74 1.69 -17.14
C LEU A 38 -17.71 0.19 -16.84
N ALA A 39 -16.97 -0.23 -15.80
CA ALA A 39 -16.93 -1.63 -15.39
C ALA A 39 -18.31 -2.15 -14.97
N LEU A 40 -19.11 -1.36 -14.26
CA LEU A 40 -20.46 -1.73 -13.84
C LEU A 40 -21.45 -1.78 -15.03
N GLU A 41 -21.36 -0.83 -15.96
CA GLU A 41 -22.18 -0.79 -17.18
C GLU A 41 -21.92 -2.00 -18.07
N GLU A 42 -20.66 -2.32 -18.35
CA GLU A 42 -20.27 -3.49 -19.13
C GLU A 42 -20.67 -4.81 -18.44
N ALA A 43 -20.63 -4.83 -17.10
CA ALA A 43 -20.98 -6.01 -16.32
C ALA A 43 -22.48 -6.37 -16.37
N GLU A 44 -23.34 -5.55 -16.96
CA GLU A 44 -24.73 -5.90 -17.19
C GLU A 44 -24.90 -6.98 -18.31
N SER A 45 -23.89 -7.12 -19.17
CA SER A 45 -23.93 -8.06 -20.31
C SER A 45 -22.74 -9.00 -20.39
N LYS A 46 -21.66 -8.78 -19.66
CA LYS A 46 -20.40 -9.52 -19.70
C LYS A 46 -19.87 -9.85 -18.31
N ASN A 47 -19.00 -10.85 -18.21
CA ASN A 47 -18.17 -11.04 -17.04
C ASN A 47 -16.95 -10.08 -17.12
N VAL A 48 -16.89 -9.10 -16.23
CA VAL A 48 -15.88 -8.05 -16.20
C VAL A 48 -14.90 -8.29 -15.05
N ALA A 49 -13.61 -8.15 -15.32
CA ALA A 49 -12.55 -8.07 -14.29
C ALA A 49 -12.05 -6.64 -14.18
N LEU A 50 -12.33 -5.97 -13.06
CA LEU A 50 -11.71 -4.68 -12.73
C LEU A 50 -10.39 -4.93 -11.99
N VAL A 51 -9.26 -4.65 -12.65
CA VAL A 51 -7.93 -4.94 -12.11
C VAL A 51 -7.35 -3.78 -11.30
N CYS A 52 -6.79 -4.13 -10.14
CA CYS A 52 -6.07 -3.23 -9.24
C CYS A 52 -4.64 -3.74 -9.02
N SER A 53 -3.71 -2.87 -8.67
CA SER A 53 -2.40 -3.27 -8.16
C SER A 53 -2.51 -3.54 -6.66
N GLY A 54 -1.85 -4.58 -6.16
CA GLY A 54 -1.91 -4.97 -4.77
C GLY A 54 -3.24 -5.64 -4.41
N ASP A 55 -3.94 -5.11 -3.43
CA ASP A 55 -5.27 -5.58 -3.00
C ASP A 55 -6.34 -4.55 -3.34
N SER A 56 -7.44 -5.00 -3.95
CA SER A 56 -8.53 -4.12 -4.38
C SER A 56 -9.30 -3.46 -3.24
N GLY A 57 -9.26 -4.03 -2.03
CA GLY A 57 -9.89 -3.51 -0.82
C GLY A 57 -9.00 -2.59 0.02
N ILE A 58 -7.67 -2.55 -0.27
CA ILE A 58 -6.71 -1.71 0.48
C ILE A 58 -6.23 -0.56 -0.41
N TYR A 59 -6.85 0.60 -0.26
CA TYR A 59 -6.66 1.78 -1.12
C TYR A 59 -6.86 1.51 -2.62
N GLY A 60 -7.59 0.43 -2.93
CA GLY A 60 -8.02 0.07 -4.28
C GLY A 60 -9.43 0.55 -4.59
N MET A 61 -10.03 0.00 -5.63
CA MET A 61 -11.31 0.48 -6.17
C MET A 61 -12.53 -0.32 -5.67
N ALA A 62 -12.36 -1.39 -4.86
CA ALA A 62 -13.47 -2.23 -4.45
C ALA A 62 -14.59 -1.43 -3.74
N ALA A 63 -14.23 -0.55 -2.78
CA ALA A 63 -15.20 0.29 -2.09
C ALA A 63 -15.96 1.20 -3.07
N LEU A 64 -15.28 1.83 -4.00
CA LEU A 64 -15.89 2.72 -4.98
C LEU A 64 -16.87 1.99 -5.91
N VAL A 65 -16.57 0.74 -6.29
CA VAL A 65 -17.50 -0.09 -7.07
C VAL A 65 -18.79 -0.34 -6.29
N TYR A 66 -18.69 -0.68 -4.99
CA TYR A 66 -19.88 -0.84 -4.14
C TYR A 66 -20.66 0.46 -3.96
N GLU A 67 -19.98 1.59 -3.76
CA GLU A 67 -20.60 2.91 -3.66
C GLU A 67 -21.39 3.29 -4.91
N LEU A 68 -20.79 3.10 -6.11
CA LEU A 68 -21.42 3.41 -7.39
C LEU A 68 -22.55 2.45 -7.74
N ARG A 69 -22.45 1.16 -7.38
CA ARG A 69 -23.56 0.22 -7.54
C ARG A 69 -24.75 0.61 -6.64
N GLY A 70 -24.47 1.15 -5.46
CA GLY A 70 -25.48 1.54 -4.48
C GLY A 70 -26.28 0.33 -3.96
N SER A 71 -27.59 0.51 -3.82
CA SER A 71 -28.51 -0.53 -3.30
C SER A 71 -28.91 -1.59 -4.34
N ARG A 72 -28.48 -1.48 -5.60
CA ARG A 72 -28.73 -2.50 -6.63
C ARG A 72 -28.06 -3.80 -6.25
N THR A 73 -28.69 -4.92 -6.53
CA THR A 73 -28.13 -6.27 -6.30
C THR A 73 -27.34 -6.78 -7.50
N THR A 74 -27.54 -6.18 -8.66
CA THR A 74 -26.86 -6.51 -9.93
C THR A 74 -26.07 -5.31 -10.45
N PRO A 75 -24.96 -5.53 -11.15
CA PRO A 75 -24.29 -6.83 -11.32
C PRO A 75 -23.75 -7.35 -9.96
N GLU A 76 -23.57 -8.66 -9.86
CA GLU A 76 -22.92 -9.28 -8.70
C GLU A 76 -21.45 -8.85 -8.64
N ILE A 77 -20.95 -8.51 -7.45
CA ILE A 77 -19.57 -8.11 -7.22
C ILE A 77 -18.88 -9.18 -6.38
N SER A 78 -17.80 -9.74 -6.89
CA SER A 78 -16.88 -10.61 -6.16
C SER A 78 -15.53 -9.94 -6.00
N VAL A 79 -15.05 -9.79 -4.78
CA VAL A 79 -13.74 -9.22 -4.48
C VAL A 79 -12.72 -10.34 -4.35
N VAL A 80 -11.73 -10.36 -5.23
CA VAL A 80 -10.61 -11.29 -5.16
C VAL A 80 -9.48 -10.62 -4.39
N PRO A 81 -9.03 -11.19 -3.24
CA PRO A 81 -7.95 -10.61 -2.46
C PRO A 81 -6.61 -10.66 -3.21
N GLY A 82 -5.77 -9.68 -2.96
CA GLY A 82 -4.43 -9.58 -3.53
C GLY A 82 -3.35 -9.31 -2.47
N LEU A 83 -2.10 -9.33 -2.89
CA LEU A 83 -0.97 -9.00 -2.01
C LEU A 83 -0.76 -7.48 -1.99
N THR A 84 -1.26 -6.84 -0.94
CA THR A 84 -1.02 -5.41 -0.73
C THR A 84 0.46 -5.11 -0.49
N ALA A 85 0.92 -3.93 -0.85
CA ALA A 85 2.31 -3.49 -0.71
C ALA A 85 2.84 -3.59 0.74
N ALA A 86 1.98 -3.53 1.76
CA ALA A 86 2.38 -3.77 3.14
C ALA A 86 2.92 -5.20 3.33
N CYS A 87 2.27 -6.21 2.73
CA CYS A 87 2.72 -7.60 2.84
C CYS A 87 3.95 -7.85 1.96
N SER A 88 3.88 -7.49 0.68
CA SER A 88 4.95 -7.77 -0.28
C SER A 88 6.21 -6.96 -0.01
N GLY A 89 6.10 -5.66 0.32
CA GLY A 89 7.24 -4.83 0.70
C GLY A 89 7.82 -5.21 2.07
N GLY A 90 6.95 -5.61 3.02
CA GLY A 90 7.40 -6.16 4.30
C GLY A 90 8.27 -7.41 4.13
N ALA A 91 7.93 -8.27 3.18
CA ALA A 91 8.70 -9.49 2.85
C ALA A 91 10.09 -9.16 2.27
N LEU A 92 10.22 -8.09 1.48
CA LEU A 92 11.53 -7.62 0.98
C LEU A 92 12.44 -7.13 2.10
N LEU A 93 11.87 -6.49 3.12
CA LEU A 93 12.61 -5.96 4.27
C LEU A 93 12.94 -7.04 5.32
N GLY A 94 12.17 -8.14 5.35
CA GLY A 94 12.27 -9.21 6.33
C GLY A 94 10.93 -9.53 6.99
N ALA A 95 10.76 -9.19 8.27
CA ALA A 95 9.53 -9.42 9.02
C ALA A 95 9.18 -8.23 9.93
N PRO A 96 8.95 -7.02 9.39
CA PRO A 96 8.72 -5.82 10.20
C PRO A 96 7.33 -5.75 10.84
N LEU A 97 6.36 -6.54 10.35
CA LEU A 97 4.93 -6.44 10.70
C LEU A 97 4.42 -7.61 11.55
N THR A 98 5.27 -8.22 12.38
CA THR A 98 4.90 -9.40 13.18
C THR A 98 4.00 -9.06 14.37
N HIS A 99 3.97 -7.81 14.81
CA HIS A 99 3.04 -7.26 15.78
C HIS A 99 1.96 -6.39 15.13
N ASP A 100 1.16 -5.71 15.94
CA ASP A 100 0.12 -4.82 15.47
C ASP A 100 0.70 -3.69 14.63
N PHE A 101 0.02 -3.36 13.55
CA PHE A 101 0.48 -2.34 12.62
C PHE A 101 -0.67 -1.52 12.05
N ALA A 102 -0.35 -0.31 11.61
CA ALA A 102 -1.25 0.58 10.92
C ALA A 102 -0.81 0.79 9.47
N VAL A 103 -1.76 0.80 8.53
CA VAL A 103 -1.54 1.20 7.14
C VAL A 103 -2.16 2.58 6.94
N ILE A 104 -1.35 3.58 6.58
CA ILE A 104 -1.77 4.98 6.46
C ILE A 104 -1.36 5.52 5.09
N SER A 105 -2.32 6.02 4.32
CA SER A 105 -2.03 6.74 3.09
C SER A 105 -1.71 8.21 3.38
N LEU A 106 -0.61 8.70 2.84
CA LEU A 106 -0.24 10.12 2.89
C LEU A 106 -0.93 10.96 1.80
N SER A 107 -1.85 10.36 1.02
CA SER A 107 -2.63 11.10 0.03
C SER A 107 -3.70 11.95 0.70
N ASP A 108 -3.56 13.27 0.59
CA ASP A 108 -4.51 14.28 1.10
C ASP A 108 -5.62 14.66 0.10
N ARG A 109 -5.75 13.92 -0.99
CA ARG A 109 -6.77 14.21 -2.03
C ARG A 109 -8.21 14.03 -1.55
N LEU A 110 -8.46 12.97 -0.77
CA LEU A 110 -9.78 12.62 -0.25
C LEU A 110 -9.83 12.66 1.28
N THR A 111 -8.69 12.85 1.93
CA THR A 111 -8.58 12.89 3.40
C THR A 111 -7.81 14.14 3.80
N PRO A 112 -8.40 15.05 4.58
CA PRO A 112 -7.70 16.25 5.08
C PRO A 112 -6.41 15.89 5.81
N TRP A 113 -5.36 16.70 5.65
CA TRP A 113 -4.04 16.44 6.23
C TRP A 113 -4.08 16.30 7.76
N GLU A 114 -4.88 17.10 8.44
CA GLU A 114 -5.06 17.07 9.91
C GLU A 114 -5.55 15.69 10.39
N LYS A 115 -6.33 14.99 9.55
CA LYS A 115 -6.79 13.64 9.84
C LYS A 115 -5.67 12.61 9.65
N ILE A 116 -4.79 12.82 8.67
CA ILE A 116 -3.61 11.99 8.43
C ILE A 116 -2.63 12.19 9.59
N GLU A 117 -2.32 13.42 9.97
CA GLU A 117 -1.49 13.78 11.11
C GLU A 117 -1.95 13.07 12.39
N ARG A 118 -3.23 13.22 12.74
CA ARG A 118 -3.80 12.56 13.91
C ARG A 118 -3.62 11.03 13.90
N ARG A 119 -3.74 10.39 12.72
CA ARG A 119 -3.53 8.94 12.58
C ARG A 119 -2.07 8.57 12.80
N LEU A 120 -1.12 9.36 12.30
CA LEU A 120 0.31 9.17 12.51
C LEU A 120 0.67 9.29 13.99
N GLU A 121 0.17 10.31 14.68
CA GLU A 121 0.36 10.51 16.11
C GLU A 121 -0.20 9.35 16.94
N CYS A 122 -1.46 8.95 16.67
CA CYS A 122 -2.08 7.83 17.38
C CYS A 122 -1.32 6.51 17.17
N ALA A 123 -0.86 6.24 15.95
CA ALA A 123 -0.09 5.04 15.66
C ALA A 123 1.29 5.04 16.34
N ALA A 124 1.96 6.19 16.39
CA ALA A 124 3.24 6.35 17.09
C ALA A 124 3.06 6.20 18.61
N LEU A 125 2.05 6.83 19.20
CA LEU A 125 1.76 6.72 20.63
C LEU A 125 1.32 5.31 21.04
N GLY A 126 0.65 4.57 20.14
CA GLY A 126 0.29 3.17 20.32
C GLY A 126 1.44 2.18 20.12
N ASP A 127 2.64 2.66 19.80
CA ASP A 127 3.80 1.85 19.42
C ASP A 127 3.49 0.80 18.33
N LEU A 128 2.64 1.17 17.36
CA LEU A 128 2.35 0.33 16.21
C LEU A 128 3.51 0.40 15.19
N SER A 129 3.76 -0.69 14.49
CA SER A 129 4.50 -0.59 13.23
C SER A 129 3.65 0.18 12.22
N ILE A 130 4.23 1.09 11.43
CA ILE A 130 3.47 1.94 10.52
C ILE A 130 3.91 1.68 9.08
N VAL A 131 2.94 1.47 8.19
CA VAL A 131 3.17 1.37 6.75
C VAL A 131 2.56 2.58 6.06
N LEU A 132 3.38 3.37 5.36
CA LEU A 132 2.93 4.56 4.65
C LEU A 132 2.81 4.27 3.16
N TYR A 133 1.60 4.51 2.63
CA TYR A 133 1.29 4.46 1.21
C TYR A 133 1.26 5.87 0.63
N ASN A 134 1.55 5.99 -0.66
CA ASN A 134 1.59 7.26 -1.38
C ASN A 134 2.53 8.29 -0.74
N PRO A 135 3.78 7.94 -0.43
CA PRO A 135 4.67 8.80 0.35
C PRO A 135 5.01 10.09 -0.37
N ARG A 136 5.02 10.09 -1.72
CA ARG A 136 5.33 11.26 -2.54
C ARG A 136 4.64 11.20 -3.91
N SER A 137 4.33 12.35 -4.49
CA SER A 137 3.94 12.50 -5.89
C SER A 137 4.31 13.90 -6.39
N LYS A 138 4.18 14.16 -7.71
CA LYS A 138 4.45 15.49 -8.29
C LYS A 138 3.68 16.62 -7.61
N GLY A 139 2.43 16.38 -7.23
CA GLY A 139 1.60 17.37 -6.54
C GLY A 139 1.78 17.39 -5.02
N ARG A 140 2.57 16.49 -4.46
CA ARG A 140 2.77 16.27 -3.01
C ARG A 140 4.22 15.87 -2.74
N PRO A 141 5.16 16.77 -2.97
CA PRO A 141 6.59 16.46 -2.84
C PRO A 141 7.04 16.30 -1.39
N ASP A 142 6.33 16.94 -0.44
CA ASP A 142 6.74 17.07 0.97
C ASP A 142 6.01 16.13 1.94
N ASN A 143 5.04 15.33 1.48
CA ASN A 143 4.18 14.57 2.39
C ASN A 143 4.96 13.60 3.28
N LEU A 144 5.98 12.90 2.73
CA LEU A 144 6.84 12.04 3.55
C LEU A 144 7.61 12.85 4.61
N ARG A 145 8.22 13.97 4.24
CA ARG A 145 8.96 14.82 5.17
C ARG A 145 8.05 15.30 6.30
N MET A 146 6.85 15.78 5.96
CA MET A 146 5.85 16.23 6.95
C MET A 146 5.44 15.08 7.89
N ALA A 147 5.24 13.87 7.35
CA ALA A 147 4.92 12.69 8.17
C ALA A 147 6.07 12.35 9.12
N CYS A 148 7.33 12.38 8.65
CA CYS A 148 8.51 12.18 9.50
C CYS A 148 8.61 13.26 10.59
N ASP A 149 8.36 14.53 10.27
CA ASP A 149 8.38 15.64 11.25
C ASP A 149 7.33 15.44 12.36
N ILE A 150 6.18 14.85 12.03
CA ILE A 150 5.15 14.48 13.01
C ILE A 150 5.65 13.31 13.88
N LEU A 151 6.13 12.24 13.25
CA LEU A 151 6.59 11.04 13.95
C LEU A 151 7.79 11.31 14.86
N LEU A 152 8.71 12.19 14.48
CA LEU A 152 9.88 12.60 15.28
C LEU A 152 9.50 13.32 16.58
N LYS A 153 8.28 13.82 16.73
CA LYS A 153 7.78 14.36 18.01
C LYS A 153 7.54 13.25 19.05
N HIS A 154 7.37 12.00 18.61
CA HIS A 154 6.95 10.86 19.44
C HIS A 154 7.93 9.69 19.42
N LEU A 155 8.69 9.54 18.34
CA LEU A 155 9.61 8.43 18.12
C LEU A 155 11.06 8.93 18.08
N PRO A 156 12.03 8.10 18.53
CA PRO A 156 13.45 8.48 18.46
C PRO A 156 13.91 8.59 16.99
N ALA A 157 14.81 9.54 16.72
CA ALA A 157 15.41 9.75 15.40
C ALA A 157 16.09 8.48 14.83
N SER A 158 16.57 7.61 15.70
CA SER A 158 17.17 6.31 15.36
C SER A 158 16.16 5.18 15.12
N ARG A 159 14.85 5.46 15.19
CA ARG A 159 13.80 4.46 14.90
C ARG A 159 14.06 3.80 13.55
N LEU A 160 14.11 2.45 13.55
CA LEU A 160 14.39 1.68 12.35
C LEU A 160 13.22 1.80 11.37
N CYS A 161 13.54 2.14 10.15
CA CYS A 161 12.61 2.29 9.04
C CYS A 161 13.10 1.51 7.83
N GLY A 162 12.21 1.25 6.89
CA GLY A 162 12.53 0.64 5.60
C GLY A 162 11.73 1.30 4.48
N VAL A 163 12.29 1.28 3.29
CA VAL A 163 11.59 1.68 2.06
C VAL A 163 11.69 0.52 1.07
N ALA A 164 10.56 0.11 0.52
CA ALA A 164 10.49 -0.85 -0.56
C ALA A 164 10.07 -0.12 -1.84
N HIS A 165 10.80 -0.33 -2.92
CA HIS A 165 10.61 0.32 -4.22
C HIS A 165 10.19 -0.70 -5.27
N ASN A 166 9.33 -0.29 -6.21
CA ASN A 166 8.96 -1.05 -7.40
C ASN A 166 8.58 -2.52 -7.13
N ILE A 167 7.90 -2.79 -6.05
CA ILE A 167 7.55 -4.13 -5.58
C ILE A 167 6.90 -4.96 -6.70
N GLY A 168 7.50 -6.11 -7.05
CA GLY A 168 7.05 -6.99 -8.13
C GLY A 168 7.25 -6.43 -9.54
N ARG A 169 8.13 -5.44 -9.73
CA ARG A 169 8.41 -4.77 -11.01
C ARG A 169 9.90 -4.71 -11.29
N GLU A 170 10.27 -4.30 -12.49
CA GLU A 170 11.65 -3.98 -12.82
C GLU A 170 12.18 -2.88 -11.90
N GLY A 171 13.39 -3.06 -11.39
CA GLY A 171 14.01 -2.16 -10.40
C GLY A 171 13.48 -2.37 -8.98
N GLU A 172 12.90 -3.55 -8.67
CA GLU A 172 12.54 -3.91 -7.30
C GLU A 172 13.76 -3.81 -6.37
N GLY A 173 13.57 -3.18 -5.21
CA GLY A 173 14.61 -3.06 -4.21
C GLY A 173 14.07 -2.57 -2.88
N CYS A 174 14.93 -2.64 -1.86
CA CYS A 174 14.61 -2.07 -0.56
C CYS A 174 15.86 -1.49 0.11
N GLU A 175 15.64 -0.56 1.01
CA GLU A 175 16.66 0.01 1.87
C GLU A 175 16.17 0.08 3.31
N ILE A 176 17.10 -0.01 4.26
CA ILE A 176 16.82 0.12 5.69
C ILE A 176 17.61 1.31 6.22
N LEU A 177 16.93 2.20 6.94
CA LEU A 177 17.44 3.50 7.36
C LEU A 177 16.79 3.92 8.70
N SER A 178 17.28 5.01 9.29
CA SER A 178 16.66 5.60 10.49
C SER A 178 15.51 6.54 10.09
N LEU A 179 14.64 6.89 11.06
CA LEU A 179 13.56 7.85 10.86
C LEU A 179 14.10 9.25 10.47
N GLU A 180 15.25 9.65 10.98
CA GLU A 180 15.91 10.90 10.58
C GLU A 180 16.34 10.85 9.11
N GLN A 181 16.92 9.75 8.67
CA GLN A 181 17.33 9.57 7.27
C GLN A 181 16.11 9.47 6.33
N LEU A 182 15.05 8.79 6.78
CA LEU A 182 13.79 8.66 6.03
C LEU A 182 13.19 10.01 5.64
N ARG A 183 13.39 11.02 6.45
CA ARG A 183 12.90 12.40 6.25
C ARG A 183 13.33 13.00 4.90
N THR A 184 14.47 12.56 4.39
CA THR A 184 15.06 13.03 3.12
C THR A 184 15.24 11.91 2.10
N ALA A 185 14.67 10.72 2.35
CA ALA A 185 14.78 9.59 1.44
C ALA A 185 14.14 9.91 0.08
N ASP A 186 14.73 9.39 -0.97
CA ASP A 186 14.17 9.52 -2.32
C ASP A 186 13.08 8.46 -2.51
N VAL A 187 11.84 8.91 -2.53
CA VAL A 187 10.65 8.07 -2.69
C VAL A 187 9.74 8.64 -3.77
N ASP A 188 8.94 7.77 -4.35
CA ASP A 188 7.96 8.11 -5.38
C ASP A 188 6.61 7.41 -5.13
N MET A 189 5.77 7.36 -6.16
CA MET A 189 4.45 6.70 -6.10
C MET A 189 4.54 5.16 -6.07
N PHE A 190 5.69 4.57 -6.38
CA PHE A 190 5.94 3.14 -6.37
C PHE A 190 6.71 2.69 -5.13
N SER A 191 6.90 3.61 -4.20
CA SER A 191 7.56 3.37 -2.93
C SER A 191 6.54 3.12 -1.81
N THR A 192 6.87 2.18 -0.94
CA THR A 192 6.13 1.90 0.31
C THR A 192 7.07 2.01 1.48
N VAL A 193 6.70 2.78 2.49
CA VAL A 193 7.56 3.10 3.65
C VAL A 193 7.09 2.30 4.86
N PHE A 194 8.05 1.81 5.64
CA PHE A 194 7.83 1.04 6.86
C PHE A 194 8.55 1.72 8.03
N ILE A 195 7.84 1.99 9.10
CA ILE A 195 8.40 2.48 10.36
C ILE A 195 8.17 1.39 11.41
N GLY A 196 9.26 0.90 12.00
CA GLY A 196 9.20 -0.13 13.02
C GLY A 196 8.67 0.41 14.37
N ASN A 197 8.24 -0.50 15.24
CA ASN A 197 7.90 -0.19 16.62
C ASN A 197 9.13 -0.27 17.56
N ALA A 198 8.93 -0.14 18.86
CA ALA A 198 10.03 -0.16 19.84
C ALA A 198 10.82 -1.49 19.88
N MET A 199 10.20 -2.59 19.43
CA MET A 199 10.84 -3.91 19.40
C MET A 199 11.56 -4.20 18.07
N THR A 200 11.35 -3.38 17.03
CA THR A 200 11.93 -3.60 15.72
C THR A 200 13.43 -3.42 15.73
N LYS A 201 14.15 -4.37 15.16
CA LYS A 201 15.62 -4.37 15.12
C LYS A 201 16.16 -5.02 13.85
N MET A 202 17.45 -4.80 13.59
CA MET A 202 18.19 -5.53 12.56
C MET A 202 18.56 -6.92 13.05
N ILE A 203 18.22 -7.96 12.31
CA ILE A 203 18.64 -9.33 12.54
C ILE A 203 19.13 -9.93 11.22
N GLY A 204 20.40 -10.30 11.13
CA GLY A 204 20.95 -10.90 9.90
C GLY A 204 20.78 -10.05 8.64
N GLY A 205 20.81 -8.71 8.76
CA GLY A 205 20.61 -7.80 7.65
C GLY A 205 19.13 -7.51 7.31
N ALA A 206 18.18 -8.11 8.01
CA ALA A 206 16.75 -7.91 7.81
C ALA A 206 16.13 -7.02 8.91
N MET A 207 15.09 -6.26 8.54
CA MET A 207 14.25 -5.51 9.49
C MET A 207 13.22 -6.45 10.11
N VAL A 208 13.33 -6.70 11.41
CA VAL A 208 12.49 -7.69 12.10
C VAL A 208 11.86 -7.09 13.35
N THR A 209 10.57 -7.32 13.55
CA THR A 209 9.88 -7.06 14.82
C THR A 209 9.65 -8.39 15.51
N PRO A 210 10.45 -8.75 16.55
CA PRO A 210 10.33 -10.04 17.23
C PRO A 210 8.98 -10.23 17.90
N ARG A 211 8.40 -11.43 17.82
CA ARG A 211 7.12 -11.76 18.44
C ARG A 211 7.16 -11.80 19.96
N GLY A 212 8.36 -11.87 20.56
CA GLY A 212 8.52 -11.91 22.03
C GLY A 212 8.59 -13.33 22.60
N TYR A 213 8.90 -14.35 21.77
CA TYR A 213 9.17 -15.70 22.28
C TYR A 213 10.33 -15.68 23.28
N ARG A 214 10.23 -16.50 24.33
CA ARG A 214 11.29 -16.62 25.34
C ARG A 214 12.49 -17.38 24.76
N ARG A 215 13.69 -17.07 25.26
CA ARG A 215 14.95 -17.66 24.80
C ARG A 215 14.98 -19.21 24.83
N LYS A 216 14.15 -19.85 25.68
CA LYS A 216 14.00 -21.32 25.74
C LYS A 216 13.24 -21.90 24.54
N GLU A 217 12.51 -21.06 23.77
CA GLU A 217 11.69 -21.46 22.64
C GLU A 217 12.37 -21.15 21.30
N VAL A 218 13.46 -20.37 21.34
CA VAL A 218 14.27 -20.00 20.17
C VAL A 218 15.71 -20.42 20.48
N PRO A 219 16.27 -21.41 19.78
CA PRO A 219 17.67 -21.80 19.91
C PRO A 219 18.60 -20.60 19.69
N ASP A 220 19.72 -20.56 20.42
CA ASP A 220 20.76 -19.56 20.17
C ASP A 220 21.27 -19.76 18.72
N ALA A 221 21.23 -18.69 17.91
CA ALA A 221 21.76 -18.65 16.55
C ALA A 221 23.27 -18.44 16.56
#